data_eb72d748d56aa1f5247772efe9723d36
#
_entry.id   eb72d748d56aa1f5247772efe9723d36
#
_cell.length_a   1.000
_cell.length_b   1.000
_cell.length_c   1.000
_cell.angle_alpha   90.00
_cell.angle_beta   90.00
_cell.angle_gamma   90.00
#
_symmetry.space_group_name_H-M   'P 1'
#
loop_
_entity.id
_entity.type
_entity.pdbx_description
1 polymer ?
#
loop_
_entity_poly.entity_id
_entity_poly.type
_entity_poly.pdbx_seq_one_letter_code
_entity_poly.pdbx_strand_id
1 'polypeptide(L)'
;MDAATTRRLPARPLALPNILTYARIAAVPLVVGCMYWSNILHGGQWLRWVALSIFIAAAITDFFDGYLARAWGQQSTLGKMLDPIADKLLVASCLLMLAAEETIRGWSLLAAVVILCREILVSGLREFLAELRVSVPVTRLAKWKTTLQLVAIGFLIAGEAGDNIMPVTLEAGLTLLWVSAIITLYTGWDYLRAGLHYVIEE
;
A
#
# COMPACT_ATOMS: atom_id res chain seq x y z
N MET A 1 27.46 0.94 40.00
CA MET A 1 26.78 0.12 38.98
C MET A 1 26.12 1.13 38.04
N ASP A 2 26.80 1.46 36.95
CA ASP A 2 26.42 2.53 36.06
C ASP A 2 25.26 2.10 35.14
N ALA A 3 24.14 2.78 35.30
CA ALA A 3 23.04 2.70 34.37
C ALA A 3 23.51 3.39 33.05
N ALA A 4 23.89 2.60 32.08
CA ALA A 4 24.22 3.09 30.74
C ALA A 4 22.98 3.82 30.18
N THR A 5 23.01 5.13 30.30
CA THR A 5 22.04 6.04 29.68
C THR A 5 22.19 5.88 28.17
N THR A 6 21.37 5.04 27.57
CA THR A 6 21.26 4.95 26.10
C THR A 6 20.81 6.31 25.60
N ARG A 7 21.77 7.10 25.16
CA ARG A 7 21.60 8.41 24.51
C ARG A 7 20.76 8.18 23.25
N ARG A 8 19.44 8.37 23.36
CA ARG A 8 18.58 8.44 22.19
C ARG A 8 19.02 9.64 21.38
N LEU A 9 19.66 9.38 20.25
CA LEU A 9 20.00 10.42 19.28
C LEU A 9 18.71 11.19 18.94
N PRO A 10 18.77 12.53 18.86
CA PRO A 10 17.59 13.32 18.51
C PRO A 10 17.04 12.86 17.17
N ALA A 11 15.74 12.63 17.11
CA ALA A 11 15.05 12.25 15.88
C ALA A 11 15.30 13.34 14.84
N ARG A 12 16.11 13.05 13.83
CA ARG A 12 16.35 13.96 12.70
C ARG A 12 15.15 13.87 11.77
N PRO A 13 14.29 14.90 11.65
CA PRO A 13 13.10 14.87 10.78
C PRO A 13 13.48 14.68 9.30
N LEU A 14 14.70 15.01 8.91
CA LEU A 14 15.30 14.87 7.58
C LEU A 14 16.16 13.59 7.45
N ALA A 15 15.96 12.57 8.27
CA ALA A 15 16.59 11.27 8.02
C ALA A 15 16.07 10.69 6.69
N LEU A 16 16.94 10.03 5.94
CA LEU A 16 16.61 9.48 4.61
C LEU A 16 15.31 8.67 4.59
N PRO A 17 15.02 7.77 5.56
CA PRO A 17 13.75 7.06 5.59
C PRO A 17 12.52 7.99 5.67
N ASN A 18 12.60 9.06 6.44
CA ASN A 18 11.48 10.02 6.54
C ASN A 18 11.24 10.77 5.24
N ILE A 19 12.33 11.17 4.54
CA ILE A 19 12.22 11.83 3.24
C ILE A 19 11.51 10.94 2.23
N LEU A 20 11.79 9.64 2.23
CA LEU A 20 11.17 8.68 1.34
C LEU A 20 9.67 8.52 1.66
N THR A 21 9.29 8.48 2.94
CA THR A 21 7.88 8.49 3.36
C THR A 21 7.15 9.76 2.89
N TYR A 22 7.78 10.94 3.05
CA TYR A 22 7.19 12.20 2.58
C TYR A 22 7.07 12.24 1.05
N ALA A 23 8.06 11.73 0.33
CA ALA A 23 8.02 11.60 -1.13
C ALA A 23 6.86 10.69 -1.58
N ARG A 24 6.60 9.59 -0.84
CA ARG A 24 5.46 8.71 -1.12
C ARG A 24 4.13 9.40 -0.88
N ILE A 25 3.98 10.15 0.22
CA ILE A 25 2.76 10.94 0.46
C ILE A 25 2.56 11.97 -0.65
N ALA A 26 3.63 12.63 -1.12
CA ALA A 26 3.57 13.57 -2.23
C ALA A 26 3.27 12.87 -3.58
N ALA A 27 3.69 11.61 -3.76
CA ALA A 27 3.39 10.82 -4.95
C ALA A 27 1.89 10.54 -5.11
N VAL A 28 1.12 10.43 -4.01
CA VAL A 28 -0.33 10.17 -4.06
C VAL A 28 -1.07 11.23 -4.90
N PRO A 29 -1.02 12.53 -4.57
CA PRO A 29 -1.72 13.53 -5.38
C PRO A 29 -1.16 13.64 -6.81
N LEU A 30 0.12 13.33 -7.03
CA LEU A 30 0.71 13.34 -8.38
C LEU A 30 0.14 12.20 -9.25
N VAL A 31 0.08 10.98 -8.73
CA VAL A 31 -0.51 9.83 -9.44
C VAL A 31 -1.98 10.11 -9.73
N VAL A 32 -2.75 10.52 -8.71
CA VAL A 32 -4.17 10.86 -8.85
C VAL A 32 -4.37 11.98 -9.88
N GLY A 33 -3.55 13.03 -9.83
CA GLY A 33 -3.62 14.13 -10.78
C GLY A 33 -3.33 13.70 -12.21
N CYS A 34 -2.32 12.86 -12.43
CA CYS A 34 -1.99 12.32 -13.76
C CYS A 34 -3.12 11.43 -14.30
N MET A 35 -3.70 10.56 -13.46
CA MET A 35 -4.82 9.70 -13.85
C MET A 35 -6.07 10.53 -14.17
N TYR A 36 -6.41 11.46 -13.27
CA TYR A 36 -7.56 12.37 -13.46
C TYR A 36 -7.44 13.16 -14.77
N TRP A 37 -6.27 13.74 -15.02
CA TRP A 37 -6.02 14.52 -16.23
C TRP A 37 -6.05 13.64 -17.51
N SER A 38 -5.45 12.45 -17.43
CA SER A 38 -5.44 11.52 -18.57
C SER A 38 -6.85 11.15 -19.02
N ASN A 39 -7.71 10.79 -18.08
CA ASN A 39 -8.98 10.14 -18.39
C ASN A 39 -10.16 11.12 -18.38
N ILE A 40 -10.29 11.94 -17.34
CA ILE A 40 -11.45 12.85 -17.17
C ILE A 40 -11.27 14.15 -17.97
N LEU A 41 -10.04 14.68 -18.04
CA LEU A 41 -9.74 15.89 -18.81
C LEU A 41 -9.18 15.62 -20.21
N HIS A 42 -9.15 14.35 -20.65
CA HIS A 42 -8.67 13.93 -21.97
C HIS A 42 -7.25 14.43 -22.32
N GLY A 43 -6.35 14.50 -21.33
CA GLY A 43 -4.98 15.00 -21.46
C GLY A 43 -4.00 14.06 -22.19
N GLY A 44 -4.47 12.87 -22.60
CA GLY A 44 -3.70 11.90 -23.38
C GLY A 44 -3.15 10.72 -22.60
N GLN A 45 -2.98 9.60 -23.29
CA GLN A 45 -2.56 8.31 -22.70
C GLN A 45 -1.13 8.33 -22.12
N TRP A 46 -0.26 9.25 -22.54
CA TRP A 46 1.10 9.37 -22.02
C TRP A 46 1.13 9.67 -20.51
N LEU A 47 0.10 10.35 -19.99
CA LEU A 47 -0.05 10.62 -18.55
C LEU A 47 -0.25 9.36 -17.73
N ARG A 48 -0.82 8.29 -18.32
CA ARG A 48 -0.93 6.98 -17.65
C ARG A 48 0.46 6.36 -17.40
N TRP A 49 1.39 6.52 -18.36
CA TRP A 49 2.78 6.09 -18.20
C TRP A 49 3.52 6.90 -17.14
N VAL A 50 3.24 8.21 -17.05
CA VAL A 50 3.78 9.05 -15.97
C VAL A 50 3.22 8.61 -14.63
N ALA A 51 1.90 8.41 -14.51
CA ALA A 51 1.25 7.91 -13.30
C ALA A 51 1.84 6.56 -12.88
N LEU A 52 1.99 5.63 -13.82
CA LEU A 52 2.59 4.31 -13.57
C LEU A 52 4.04 4.44 -13.08
N SER A 53 4.84 5.31 -13.71
CA SER A 53 6.24 5.52 -13.31
C SER A 53 6.35 6.08 -11.88
N ILE A 54 5.50 7.04 -11.52
CA ILE A 54 5.46 7.60 -10.16
C ILE A 54 4.99 6.52 -9.16
N PHE A 55 3.96 5.74 -9.52
CA PHE A 55 3.46 4.65 -8.69
C PHE A 55 4.52 3.58 -8.43
N ILE A 56 5.22 3.12 -9.48
CA ILE A 56 6.32 2.16 -9.36
C ILE A 56 7.44 2.71 -8.50
N ALA A 57 7.86 3.97 -8.72
CA ALA A 57 8.88 4.61 -7.90
C ALA A 57 8.46 4.67 -6.42
N ALA A 58 7.20 5.01 -6.12
CA ALA A 58 6.67 5.04 -4.76
C ALA A 58 6.64 3.63 -4.13
N ALA A 59 6.25 2.60 -4.87
CA ALA A 59 6.24 1.22 -4.40
C ALA A 59 7.65 0.66 -4.15
N ILE A 60 8.62 1.01 -5.00
CA ILE A 60 10.02 0.62 -4.84
C ILE A 60 10.63 1.33 -3.62
N THR A 61 10.39 2.63 -3.47
CA THR A 61 10.90 3.38 -2.31
C THR A 61 10.37 2.82 -1.00
N ASP A 62 9.11 2.38 -0.93
CA ASP A 62 8.55 1.72 0.24
C ASP A 62 9.33 0.46 0.65
N PHE A 63 9.66 -0.38 -0.33
CA PHE A 63 10.45 -1.58 -0.06
C PHE A 63 11.84 -1.23 0.49
N PHE A 64 12.49 -0.19 -0.07
CA PHE A 64 13.81 0.25 0.38
C PHE A 64 13.79 0.93 1.75
N ASP A 65 12.76 1.71 2.06
CA ASP A 65 12.62 2.40 3.36
C ASP A 65 12.60 1.41 4.51
N GLY A 66 11.78 0.39 4.39
CA GLY A 66 11.68 -0.66 5.40
C GLY A 66 13.00 -1.44 5.58
N TYR A 67 13.80 -1.57 4.53
CA TYR A 67 15.12 -2.21 4.59
C TYR A 67 16.17 -1.28 5.22
N LEU A 68 16.30 -0.04 4.74
CA LEU A 68 17.27 0.93 5.23
C LEU A 68 17.00 1.32 6.69
N ALA A 69 15.75 1.54 7.05
CA ALA A 69 15.35 1.90 8.40
C ALA A 69 15.76 0.83 9.43
N ARG A 70 15.64 -0.44 9.05
CA ARG A 70 16.10 -1.58 9.87
C ARG A 70 17.62 -1.69 9.91
N ALA A 71 18.29 -1.49 8.77
CA ALA A 71 19.74 -1.60 8.68
C ALA A 71 20.48 -0.48 9.43
N TRP A 72 19.92 0.73 9.46
CA TRP A 72 20.58 1.90 10.06
C TRP A 72 20.04 2.27 11.45
N GLY A 73 18.98 1.63 11.93
CA GLY A 73 18.38 1.93 13.25
C GLY A 73 17.85 3.37 13.39
N GLN A 74 17.65 4.09 12.26
CA GLN A 74 17.29 5.51 12.21
C GLN A 74 15.78 5.71 11.95
N GLN A 75 14.93 4.95 12.59
CA GLN A 75 13.48 5.19 12.47
C GLN A 75 13.07 6.32 13.43
N SER A 76 12.55 7.41 12.86
CA SER A 76 11.89 8.45 13.66
C SER A 76 10.49 7.99 14.09
N THR A 77 10.00 8.51 15.20
CA THR A 77 8.62 8.27 15.67
C THR A 77 7.59 8.69 14.62
N LEU A 78 7.86 9.79 13.93
CA LEU A 78 6.98 10.34 12.90
C LEU A 78 6.97 9.48 11.63
N GLY A 79 8.12 8.94 11.19
CA GLY A 79 8.19 7.97 10.10
C GLY A 79 7.39 6.70 10.40
N LYS A 80 7.58 6.13 11.59
CA LYS A 80 6.82 4.93 12.02
C LYS A 80 5.30 5.11 11.97
N MET A 81 4.81 6.32 12.24
CA MET A 81 3.38 6.65 12.17
C MET A 81 2.93 6.86 10.73
N LEU A 82 3.73 7.56 9.92
CA LEU A 82 3.34 7.94 8.56
C LEU A 82 3.48 6.80 7.54
N ASP A 83 4.43 5.88 7.70
CA ASP A 83 4.65 4.79 6.75
C ASP A 83 3.37 3.95 6.50
N PRO A 84 2.68 3.41 7.53
CA PRO A 84 1.47 2.63 7.30
C PRO A 84 0.32 3.46 6.70
N ILE A 85 0.32 4.77 6.91
CA ILE A 85 -0.68 5.68 6.36
C ILE A 85 -0.40 5.93 4.87
N ALA A 86 0.86 6.23 4.53
CA ALA A 86 1.27 6.53 3.16
C ALA A 86 0.96 5.37 2.20
N ASP A 87 1.25 4.13 2.60
CA ASP A 87 0.98 2.93 1.81
C ASP A 87 -0.50 2.76 1.51
N LYS A 88 -1.33 2.91 2.53
CA LYS A 88 -2.78 2.77 2.37
C LYS A 88 -3.38 3.88 1.54
N LEU A 89 -2.89 5.13 1.71
CA LEU A 89 -3.32 6.26 0.91
C LEU A 89 -3.01 6.03 -0.57
N LEU A 90 -1.82 5.56 -0.90
CA LEU A 90 -1.43 5.29 -2.29
C LEU A 90 -2.35 4.24 -2.92
N VAL A 91 -2.52 3.09 -2.27
CA VAL A 91 -3.37 2.00 -2.76
C VAL A 91 -4.84 2.43 -2.85
N ALA A 92 -5.37 3.06 -1.80
CA ALA A 92 -6.77 3.48 -1.75
C ALA A 92 -7.08 4.52 -2.84
N SER A 93 -6.20 5.51 -2.99
CA SER A 93 -6.38 6.56 -4.01
C SER A 93 -6.31 6.01 -5.42
N CYS A 94 -5.37 5.09 -5.71
CA CYS A 94 -5.30 4.43 -7.01
C CYS A 94 -6.54 3.58 -7.30
N LEU A 95 -7.01 2.75 -6.35
CA LEU A 95 -8.22 1.95 -6.55
C LEU A 95 -9.46 2.82 -6.73
N LEU A 96 -9.57 3.92 -6.00
CA LEU A 96 -10.66 4.87 -6.16
C LEU A 96 -10.64 5.53 -7.54
N MET A 97 -9.47 5.96 -8.02
CA MET A 97 -9.33 6.53 -9.37
C MET A 97 -9.64 5.51 -10.45
N LEU A 98 -9.13 4.28 -10.34
CA LEU A 98 -9.41 3.19 -11.29
C LEU A 98 -10.89 2.83 -11.34
N ALA A 99 -11.60 2.97 -10.22
CA ALA A 99 -13.06 2.81 -10.18
C ALA A 99 -13.79 4.02 -10.80
N ALA A 100 -13.33 5.24 -10.50
CA ALA A 100 -13.93 6.48 -11.04
C ALA A 100 -13.81 6.59 -12.56
N GLU A 101 -12.71 6.07 -13.12
CA GLU A 101 -12.46 6.05 -14.58
C GLU A 101 -12.98 4.76 -15.26
N GLU A 102 -13.76 3.95 -14.56
CA GLU A 102 -14.37 2.70 -15.05
C GLU A 102 -13.37 1.63 -15.52
N THR A 103 -12.09 1.76 -15.25
CA THR A 103 -11.09 0.69 -15.47
C THR A 103 -11.43 -0.52 -14.60
N ILE A 104 -11.84 -0.29 -13.35
CA ILE A 104 -12.43 -1.31 -12.46
C ILE A 104 -13.93 -1.08 -12.45
N ARG A 105 -14.70 -1.97 -13.09
CA ARG A 105 -16.16 -1.85 -13.20
C ARG A 105 -16.88 -3.17 -12.91
N GLY A 106 -18.19 -3.10 -12.72
CA GLY A 106 -19.04 -4.27 -12.51
C GLY A 106 -18.58 -5.08 -11.28
N TRP A 107 -18.46 -6.39 -11.45
CA TRP A 107 -18.06 -7.30 -10.38
C TRP A 107 -16.66 -7.05 -9.83
N SER A 108 -15.74 -6.50 -10.63
CA SER A 108 -14.37 -6.23 -10.20
C SER A 108 -14.29 -5.11 -9.15
N LEU A 109 -15.33 -4.27 -9.02
CA LEU A 109 -15.45 -3.32 -7.91
C LEU A 109 -15.49 -4.03 -6.55
N LEU A 110 -16.10 -5.22 -6.47
CA LEU A 110 -16.12 -5.99 -5.22
C LEU A 110 -14.70 -6.39 -4.77
N ALA A 111 -13.82 -6.75 -5.73
CA ALA A 111 -12.43 -7.06 -5.40
C ALA A 111 -11.70 -5.84 -4.79
N ALA A 112 -11.89 -4.65 -5.38
CA ALA A 112 -11.32 -3.41 -4.85
C ALA A 112 -11.86 -3.06 -3.46
N VAL A 113 -13.18 -3.18 -3.24
CA VAL A 113 -13.82 -2.95 -1.93
C VAL A 113 -13.29 -3.91 -0.89
N VAL A 114 -13.20 -5.21 -1.21
CA VAL A 114 -12.66 -6.24 -0.31
C VAL A 114 -11.24 -5.90 0.12
N ILE A 115 -10.37 -5.51 -0.84
CA ILE A 115 -9.00 -5.12 -0.55
C ILE A 115 -8.98 -3.93 0.41
N LEU A 116 -9.73 -2.85 0.11
CA LEU A 116 -9.75 -1.63 0.93
C LEU A 116 -10.30 -1.89 2.34
N CYS A 117 -11.44 -2.55 2.45
CA CYS A 117 -12.04 -2.86 3.75
C CYS A 117 -11.09 -3.68 4.63
N ARG A 118 -10.47 -4.70 4.05
CA ARG A 118 -9.51 -5.52 4.78
C ARG A 118 -8.24 -4.75 5.18
N GLU A 119 -7.71 -3.89 4.30
CA GLU A 119 -6.53 -3.08 4.63
C GLU A 119 -6.79 -2.17 5.84
N ILE A 120 -7.95 -1.53 5.88
CA ILE A 120 -8.36 -0.67 7.00
C ILE A 120 -8.57 -1.51 8.27
N LEU A 121 -9.35 -2.59 8.16
CA LEU A 121 -9.73 -3.42 9.30
C LEU A 121 -8.52 -4.08 9.96
N VAL A 122 -7.65 -4.73 9.19
CA VAL A 122 -6.46 -5.41 9.73
C VAL A 122 -5.44 -4.40 10.27
N SER A 123 -5.38 -3.19 9.69
CA SER A 123 -4.52 -2.15 10.24
C SER A 123 -5.01 -1.65 11.60
N GLY A 124 -6.30 -1.34 11.72
CA GLY A 124 -6.87 -0.92 12.99
C GLY A 124 -6.70 -1.98 14.07
N LEU A 125 -6.97 -3.26 13.71
CA LEU A 125 -6.76 -4.37 14.64
C LEU A 125 -5.28 -4.51 15.05
N ARG A 126 -4.35 -4.32 14.13
CA ARG A 126 -2.92 -4.39 14.44
C ARG A 126 -2.49 -3.27 15.40
N GLU A 127 -2.98 -2.06 15.20
CA GLU A 127 -2.70 -0.93 16.08
C GLU A 127 -3.26 -1.18 17.48
N PHE A 128 -4.51 -1.64 17.57
CA PHE A 128 -5.15 -2.00 18.83
C PHE A 128 -4.38 -3.09 19.58
N LEU A 129 -4.01 -4.19 18.91
CA LEU A 129 -3.24 -5.27 19.52
C LEU A 129 -1.82 -4.81 19.95
N ALA A 130 -1.23 -3.86 19.23
CA ALA A 130 0.07 -3.29 19.61
C ALA A 130 -0.02 -2.46 20.91
N GLU A 131 -1.14 -1.76 21.16
CA GLU A 131 -1.41 -1.09 22.44
C GLU A 131 -1.51 -2.09 23.58
N LEU A 132 -2.14 -3.25 23.36
CA LEU A 132 -2.20 -4.36 24.32
C LEU A 132 -0.88 -5.15 24.41
N ARG A 133 0.18 -4.75 23.71
CA ARG A 133 1.48 -5.44 23.62
C ARG A 133 1.41 -6.87 23.10
N VAL A 134 0.35 -7.20 22.35
CA VAL A 134 0.18 -8.49 21.69
C VAL A 134 0.74 -8.42 20.29
N SER A 135 1.65 -9.32 19.92
CA SER A 135 2.18 -9.42 18.57
C SER A 135 1.63 -10.65 17.85
N VAL A 136 0.86 -10.44 16.81
CA VAL A 136 0.41 -11.53 15.92
C VAL A 136 1.44 -11.71 14.80
N PRO A 137 2.01 -12.91 14.62
CA PRO A 137 3.03 -13.14 13.60
C PRO A 137 2.47 -12.98 12.18
N VAL A 138 3.21 -12.26 11.35
CA VAL A 138 2.84 -12.03 9.95
C VAL A 138 3.25 -13.24 9.11
N THR A 139 2.29 -13.88 8.45
CA THR A 139 2.54 -15.03 7.58
C THR A 139 3.30 -14.63 6.31
N ARG A 140 4.01 -15.59 5.68
CA ARG A 140 4.69 -15.35 4.39
C ARG A 140 3.71 -14.95 3.28
N LEU A 141 2.48 -15.48 3.32
CA LEU A 141 1.40 -15.13 2.39
C LEU A 141 1.01 -13.64 2.46
N ALA A 142 1.09 -13.03 3.65
CA ALA A 142 0.81 -11.61 3.81
C ALA A 142 1.82 -10.70 3.08
N LYS A 143 3.05 -11.16 2.83
CA LYS A 143 4.04 -10.43 2.03
C LYS A 143 3.73 -10.53 0.53
N TRP A 144 3.43 -11.75 0.05
CA TRP A 144 3.07 -11.99 -1.35
C TRP A 144 1.81 -11.22 -1.77
N LYS A 145 0.81 -11.15 -0.88
CA LYS A 145 -0.41 -10.39 -1.09
C LYS A 145 -0.13 -8.94 -1.49
N THR A 146 0.73 -8.24 -0.73
CA THR A 146 1.03 -6.82 -1.00
C THR A 146 1.72 -6.64 -2.34
N THR A 147 2.67 -7.51 -2.67
CA THR A 147 3.35 -7.49 -3.98
C THR A 147 2.36 -7.72 -5.12
N LEU A 148 1.50 -8.75 -5.02
CA LEU A 148 0.47 -9.03 -6.03
C LEU A 148 -0.50 -7.86 -6.21
N GLN A 149 -0.91 -7.24 -5.12
CA GLN A 149 -1.79 -6.08 -5.13
C GLN A 149 -1.16 -4.87 -5.83
N LEU A 150 0.11 -4.57 -5.53
CA LEU A 150 0.83 -3.47 -6.20
C LEU A 150 1.03 -3.76 -7.69
N VAL A 151 1.36 -4.99 -8.06
CA VAL A 151 1.49 -5.41 -9.46
C VAL A 151 0.15 -5.28 -10.18
N ALA A 152 -0.95 -5.76 -9.58
CA ALA A 152 -2.30 -5.62 -10.14
C ALA A 152 -2.67 -4.15 -10.42
N ILE A 153 -2.44 -3.28 -9.42
CA ILE A 153 -2.71 -1.83 -9.57
C ILE A 153 -1.83 -1.24 -10.67
N GLY A 154 -0.55 -1.62 -10.75
CA GLY A 154 0.34 -1.17 -11.82
C GLY A 154 -0.18 -1.52 -13.22
N PHE A 155 -0.62 -2.76 -13.43
CA PHE A 155 -1.24 -3.19 -14.69
C PHE A 155 -2.52 -2.38 -15.01
N LEU A 156 -3.35 -2.12 -14.00
CA LEU A 156 -4.58 -1.37 -14.15
C LEU A 156 -4.33 0.13 -14.41
N ILE A 157 -3.28 0.73 -13.83
CA ILE A 157 -2.87 2.10 -14.15
C ILE A 157 -2.40 2.19 -15.60
N ALA A 158 -1.63 1.20 -16.09
CA ALA A 158 -1.29 1.12 -17.51
C ALA A 158 -2.56 1.01 -18.37
N GLY A 159 -3.51 0.15 -17.97
CA GLY A 159 -4.83 0.01 -18.58
C GLY A 159 -4.79 -0.06 -20.10
N GLU A 160 -5.64 0.72 -20.77
CA GLU A 160 -5.70 0.78 -22.24
C GLU A 160 -4.38 1.22 -22.90
N ALA A 161 -3.59 2.10 -22.24
CA ALA A 161 -2.28 2.47 -22.75
C ALA A 161 -1.31 1.28 -22.77
N GLY A 162 -1.45 0.37 -21.80
CA GLY A 162 -0.72 -0.89 -21.73
C GLY A 162 -1.19 -1.90 -22.78
N ASP A 163 -2.50 -2.00 -23.02
CA ASP A 163 -3.08 -2.89 -24.03
C ASP A 163 -2.60 -2.58 -25.47
N ASN A 164 -2.27 -1.33 -25.74
CA ASN A 164 -1.67 -0.94 -27.03
C ASN A 164 -0.27 -1.55 -27.25
N ILE A 165 0.44 -1.94 -26.17
CA ILE A 165 1.77 -2.58 -26.23
C ILE A 165 1.64 -4.08 -26.03
N MET A 166 0.83 -4.50 -25.05
CA MET A 166 0.59 -5.90 -24.71
C MET A 166 -0.91 -6.13 -24.51
N PRO A 167 -1.61 -6.75 -25.48
CA PRO A 167 -3.07 -6.84 -25.53
C PRO A 167 -3.76 -7.64 -24.41
N VAL A 168 -3.11 -7.88 -23.30
CA VAL A 168 -3.64 -8.61 -22.11
C VAL A 168 -3.41 -7.83 -20.82
N THR A 169 -2.95 -6.59 -20.91
CA THR A 169 -2.55 -5.79 -19.73
C THR A 169 -3.74 -5.57 -18.78
N LEU A 170 -4.87 -5.14 -19.30
CA LEU A 170 -6.07 -4.89 -18.51
C LEU A 170 -6.62 -6.18 -17.89
N GLU A 171 -6.73 -7.25 -18.67
CA GLU A 171 -7.23 -8.55 -18.19
C GLU A 171 -6.31 -9.16 -17.13
N ALA A 172 -5.00 -9.07 -17.34
CA ALA A 172 -4.01 -9.51 -16.35
C ALA A 172 -4.14 -8.70 -15.05
N GLY A 173 -4.32 -7.37 -15.15
CA GLY A 173 -4.53 -6.50 -14.00
C GLY A 173 -5.79 -6.88 -13.20
N LEU A 174 -6.92 -7.09 -13.87
CA LEU A 174 -8.17 -7.51 -13.23
C LEU A 174 -8.05 -8.91 -12.60
N THR A 175 -7.40 -9.85 -13.28
CA THR A 175 -7.17 -11.20 -12.76
C THR A 175 -6.30 -11.15 -11.50
N LEU A 176 -5.20 -10.41 -11.54
CA LEU A 176 -4.32 -10.22 -10.37
C LEU A 176 -5.03 -9.51 -9.23
N LEU A 177 -5.93 -8.57 -9.52
CA LEU A 177 -6.75 -7.88 -8.52
C LEU A 177 -7.64 -8.89 -7.77
N TRP A 178 -8.33 -9.79 -8.49
CA TRP A 178 -9.15 -10.83 -7.90
C TRP A 178 -8.32 -11.83 -7.08
N VAL A 179 -7.18 -12.29 -7.61
CA VAL A 179 -6.26 -13.16 -6.87
C VAL A 179 -5.80 -12.49 -5.58
N SER A 180 -5.43 -11.21 -5.65
CA SER A 180 -5.05 -10.41 -4.48
C SER A 180 -6.21 -10.26 -3.48
N ALA A 181 -7.44 -10.06 -3.95
CA ALA A 181 -8.63 -9.96 -3.09
C ALA A 181 -8.88 -11.26 -2.33
N ILE A 182 -8.78 -12.42 -2.99
CA ILE A 182 -8.97 -13.74 -2.37
C ILE A 182 -7.89 -14.00 -1.31
N ILE A 183 -6.62 -13.79 -1.65
CA ILE A 183 -5.51 -13.96 -0.70
C ILE A 183 -5.66 -13.00 0.48
N THR A 184 -6.08 -11.78 0.21
CA THR A 184 -6.32 -10.74 1.21
C THR A 184 -7.44 -11.11 2.17
N LEU A 185 -8.54 -11.69 1.70
CA LEU A 185 -9.62 -12.22 2.56
C LEU A 185 -9.13 -13.35 3.45
N TYR A 186 -8.45 -14.33 2.87
CA TYR A 186 -7.92 -15.47 3.61
C TYR A 186 -6.97 -15.02 4.74
N THR A 187 -5.96 -14.21 4.40
CA THR A 187 -4.99 -13.72 5.39
C THR A 187 -5.61 -12.74 6.39
N GLY A 188 -6.66 -12.01 6.00
CA GLY A 188 -7.41 -11.13 6.88
C GLY A 188 -8.24 -11.90 7.90
N TRP A 189 -8.88 -12.99 7.47
CA TRP A 189 -9.63 -13.87 8.36
C TRP A 189 -8.74 -14.53 9.42
N ASP A 190 -7.58 -15.06 9.00
CA ASP A 190 -6.61 -15.65 9.93
C ASP A 190 -6.17 -14.63 10.99
N TYR A 191 -5.91 -13.38 10.55
CA TYR A 191 -5.48 -12.31 11.44
C TYR A 191 -6.59 -11.88 12.40
N LEU A 192 -7.83 -11.77 11.91
CA LEU A 192 -9.01 -11.47 12.73
C LEU A 192 -9.25 -12.55 13.78
N ARG A 193 -9.23 -13.81 13.37
CA ARG A 193 -9.44 -14.94 14.28
C ARG A 193 -8.39 -14.97 15.38
N ALA A 194 -7.11 -14.80 15.02
CA ALA A 194 -6.03 -14.74 15.98
C ALA A 194 -6.14 -13.52 16.92
N GLY A 195 -6.51 -12.35 16.40
CA GLY A 195 -6.66 -11.13 17.20
C GLY A 195 -7.86 -11.17 18.14
N LEU A 196 -9.01 -11.67 17.67
CA LEU A 196 -10.23 -11.77 18.50
C LEU A 196 -10.06 -12.74 19.68
N HIS A 197 -9.27 -13.80 19.51
CA HIS A 197 -8.98 -14.73 20.60
C HIS A 197 -8.37 -14.01 21.81
N TYR A 198 -7.45 -13.08 21.58
CA TYR A 198 -6.83 -12.29 22.65
C TYR A 198 -7.77 -11.25 23.28
N VAL A 199 -8.78 -10.77 22.53
CA VAL A 199 -9.73 -9.75 23.03
C VAL A 199 -10.88 -10.37 23.83
N ILE A 200 -11.25 -11.62 23.53
CA ILE A 200 -12.39 -12.31 24.18
C ILE A 200 -11.95 -13.06 25.46
N GLU A 201 -10.67 -13.42 25.58
CA GLU A 201 -10.13 -14.12 26.74
C GLU A 201 -9.67 -13.18 27.88
N GLU A 202 -9.77 -11.85 27.70
CA GLU A 202 -9.69 -10.86 28.79
C GLU A 202 -11.08 -10.59 29.40
#